data_ede3aa22a84b8853e1dad2167cda1331
#
_entry.id   ede3aa22a84b8853e1dad2167cda1331
#
_cell.length_a   1.000
_cell.length_b   1.000
_cell.length_c   1.000
_cell.angle_alpha   90.00
_cell.angle_beta   90.00
_cell.angle_gamma   90.00
#
_symmetry.space_group_name_H-M   'P 1'
#
loop_
_entity.id
_entity.type
_entity.pdbx_description
1 polymer ?
#
loop_
_entity_poly.entity_id
_entity_poly.type
_entity_poly.pdbx_seq_one_letter_code
_entity_poly.pdbx_strand_id
1 'polypeptide(L)'
;ITIAISTKAKEMKAAGIDVISLSAGEPDFMTPKKIRETVKNALDNDSKSGKYTPVPGLPEVIEAIRVKLKRDNGLDYKANQIVTNIGAKHSLFNVFQALINPGDEVIIPSPYWVSYPEIVKFCGGVPVFIEADESTNFKVTAEQLKKAITPKTKVFSLNHPTNPTGAVYTKEEIAAFGEVLKGTDIIITSDEIYEKVIYGKKFHAVASVSEDLFKRTVTINGLSKCGAMPGWRFGYIASSMDWLIAGIKKLQSQSTSNISSIVQIGAIPSLRGETDD
;
A
#
# COMPACT_ATOMS: atom_id res chain seq x y z
N ILE A 1 19.62 1.14 6.10
CA ILE A 1 20.09 -0.14 6.66
C ILE A 1 19.80 -1.28 5.69
N THR A 2 18.57 -1.52 5.27
CA THR A 2 18.16 -2.66 4.41
C THR A 2 18.93 -2.69 3.07
N ILE A 3 19.10 -1.55 2.40
CA ILE A 3 19.85 -1.46 1.14
C ILE A 3 21.33 -1.85 1.36
N ALA A 4 21.94 -1.37 2.42
CA ALA A 4 23.34 -1.69 2.74
C ALA A 4 23.55 -3.20 3.00
N ILE A 5 22.60 -3.85 3.69
CA ILE A 5 22.63 -5.30 3.93
C ILE A 5 22.48 -6.07 2.61
N SER A 6 21.56 -5.66 1.75
CA SER A 6 21.37 -6.27 0.42
C SER A 6 22.60 -6.12 -0.47
N THR A 7 23.25 -4.94 -0.45
CA THR A 7 24.50 -4.70 -1.18
C THR A 7 25.60 -5.61 -0.66
N LYS A 8 25.76 -5.70 0.66
CA LYS A 8 26.77 -6.58 1.28
C LYS A 8 26.56 -8.05 0.89
N ALA A 9 25.32 -8.54 0.92
CA ALA A 9 25.02 -9.91 0.50
C ALA A 9 25.34 -10.16 -0.99
N LYS A 10 25.10 -9.18 -1.88
CA LYS A 10 25.49 -9.27 -3.30
C LYS A 10 27.00 -9.29 -3.48
N GLU A 11 27.74 -8.44 -2.75
CA GLU A 11 29.21 -8.42 -2.80
C GLU A 11 29.80 -9.76 -2.33
N MET A 12 29.27 -10.33 -1.24
CA MET A 12 29.71 -11.63 -0.74
C MET A 12 29.45 -12.75 -1.75
N LYS A 13 28.29 -12.78 -2.39
CA LYS A 13 28.00 -13.73 -3.47
C LYS A 13 28.94 -13.57 -4.65
N ALA A 14 29.22 -12.33 -5.07
CA ALA A 14 30.16 -12.03 -6.16
C ALA A 14 31.59 -12.47 -5.82
N ALA A 15 31.96 -12.49 -4.53
CA ALA A 15 33.22 -13.02 -4.03
C ALA A 15 33.24 -14.55 -3.88
N GLY A 16 32.20 -15.26 -4.33
CA GLY A 16 32.11 -16.74 -4.26
C GLY A 16 31.71 -17.30 -2.91
N ILE A 17 31.27 -16.45 -1.99
CA ILE A 17 30.80 -16.89 -0.67
C ILE A 17 29.35 -17.36 -0.80
N ASP A 18 29.06 -18.56 -0.28
CA ASP A 18 27.69 -19.08 -0.22
C ASP A 18 26.88 -18.31 0.82
N VAL A 19 25.98 -17.44 0.34
CA VAL A 19 25.14 -16.55 1.19
C VAL A 19 23.68 -16.72 0.85
N ILE A 20 22.89 -17.07 1.85
CA ILE A 20 21.43 -17.00 1.79
C ILE A 20 21.01 -15.60 2.22
N SER A 21 20.44 -14.82 1.28
CA SER A 21 20.00 -13.45 1.56
C SER A 21 18.51 -13.42 1.86
N LEU A 22 18.13 -12.97 3.06
CA LEU A 22 16.76 -12.70 3.47
C LEU A 22 16.48 -11.20 3.62
N SER A 23 17.32 -10.34 3.01
CA SER A 23 17.30 -8.88 3.23
C SER A 23 16.35 -8.14 2.29
N ALA A 24 16.05 -8.69 1.10
CA ALA A 24 15.13 -8.09 0.13
C ALA A 24 13.87 -8.94 0.02
N GLY A 25 12.72 -8.32 0.33
CA GLY A 25 11.42 -8.98 0.20
C GLY A 25 10.91 -8.90 -1.25
N GLU A 26 11.59 -9.56 -2.19
CA GLU A 26 11.15 -9.65 -3.59
C GLU A 26 10.60 -11.05 -3.87
N PRO A 27 9.44 -11.16 -4.57
CA PRO A 27 9.00 -12.45 -5.09
C PRO A 27 10.07 -13.06 -6.00
N ASP A 28 10.31 -14.35 -5.86
CA ASP A 28 11.28 -15.12 -6.68
C ASP A 28 10.68 -15.64 -8.00
N PHE A 29 9.47 -15.19 -8.32
CA PHE A 29 8.77 -15.46 -9.56
C PHE A 29 9.05 -14.38 -10.62
N MET A 30 9.04 -14.77 -11.87
CA MET A 30 8.96 -13.79 -12.97
C MET A 30 7.59 -13.14 -12.98
N THR A 31 7.53 -11.86 -13.37
CA THR A 31 6.25 -11.21 -13.69
C THR A 31 5.43 -12.10 -14.65
N PRO A 32 4.15 -12.36 -14.40
CA PRO A 32 3.28 -13.23 -15.17
C PRO A 32 3.38 -13.01 -16.69
N LYS A 33 3.32 -14.10 -17.45
CA LYS A 33 3.49 -14.08 -18.91
C LYS A 33 2.50 -13.12 -19.58
N LYS A 34 1.24 -13.17 -19.18
CA LYS A 34 0.17 -12.31 -19.71
C LYS A 34 0.52 -10.82 -19.60
N ILE A 35 1.06 -10.41 -18.47
CA ILE A 35 1.49 -9.00 -18.24
C ILE A 35 2.61 -8.63 -19.22
N ARG A 36 3.64 -9.49 -19.34
CA ARG A 36 4.79 -9.26 -20.22
C ARG A 36 4.38 -9.18 -21.70
N GLU A 37 3.46 -10.04 -22.12
CA GLU A 37 2.93 -10.04 -23.48
C GLU A 37 2.06 -8.81 -23.75
N THR A 38 1.22 -8.40 -22.80
CA THR A 38 0.43 -7.17 -22.91
C THR A 38 1.33 -5.95 -23.13
N VAL A 39 2.44 -5.86 -22.37
CA VAL A 39 3.40 -4.76 -22.52
C VAL A 39 4.09 -4.80 -23.88
N LYS A 40 4.58 -5.96 -24.33
CA LYS A 40 5.20 -6.10 -25.65
C LYS A 40 4.25 -5.65 -26.76
N ASN A 41 3.01 -6.14 -26.73
CA ASN A 41 2.00 -5.75 -27.71
C ASN A 41 1.68 -4.24 -27.65
N ALA A 42 1.60 -3.66 -26.46
CA ALA A 42 1.35 -2.22 -26.33
C ALA A 42 2.50 -1.37 -26.85
N LEU A 43 3.75 -1.77 -26.65
CA LEU A 43 4.89 -1.08 -27.20
C LEU A 43 4.91 -1.06 -28.73
N ASP A 44 4.48 -2.17 -29.35
CA ASP A 44 4.49 -2.29 -30.79
C ASP A 44 3.25 -1.67 -31.48
N ASN A 45 2.08 -1.68 -30.80
CA ASN A 45 0.81 -1.43 -31.48
C ASN A 45 -0.07 -0.35 -30.82
N ASP A 46 0.23 0.10 -29.59
CA ASP A 46 -0.58 1.12 -28.90
C ASP A 46 0.14 2.47 -28.83
N SER A 47 -0.35 3.43 -29.60
CA SER A 47 0.20 4.79 -29.60
C SER A 47 0.11 5.52 -28.26
N LYS A 48 -0.73 5.04 -27.32
CA LYS A 48 -0.83 5.57 -25.95
C LYS A 48 0.34 5.15 -25.05
N SER A 49 1.07 4.09 -25.42
CA SER A 49 2.14 3.50 -24.59
C SER A 49 3.28 4.49 -24.27
N GLY A 50 3.51 5.48 -25.14
CA GLY A 50 4.52 6.52 -24.96
C GLY A 50 3.97 7.92 -24.66
N LYS A 51 2.69 8.06 -24.30
CA LYS A 51 2.04 9.36 -24.06
C LYS A 51 1.85 9.63 -22.57
N TYR A 52 1.76 10.93 -22.23
CA TYR A 52 1.28 11.32 -20.90
C TYR A 52 -0.15 10.79 -20.68
N THR A 53 -0.42 10.38 -19.45
CA THR A 53 -1.75 9.94 -19.03
C THR A 53 -2.39 10.97 -18.08
N PRO A 54 -3.69 10.90 -17.81
CA PRO A 54 -4.28 11.65 -16.73
C PRO A 54 -3.54 11.39 -15.40
N VAL A 55 -3.43 12.41 -14.55
CA VAL A 55 -2.74 12.31 -13.25
C VAL A 55 -3.17 11.11 -12.41
N PRO A 56 -4.46 10.80 -12.25
CA PRO A 56 -4.89 9.63 -11.47
C PRO A 56 -4.63 8.29 -12.16
N GLY A 57 -4.37 8.28 -13.45
CA GLY A 57 -4.16 7.08 -14.26
C GLY A 57 -5.10 7.00 -15.46
N LEU A 58 -4.82 6.05 -16.35
CA LEU A 58 -5.68 5.73 -17.49
C LEU A 58 -7.08 5.29 -17.01
N PRO A 59 -8.18 5.70 -17.68
CA PRO A 59 -9.53 5.28 -17.30
C PRO A 59 -9.68 3.76 -17.21
N GLU A 60 -9.06 3.03 -18.11
CA GLU A 60 -9.08 1.57 -18.17
C GLU A 60 -8.39 0.91 -16.95
N VAL A 61 -7.33 1.54 -16.44
CA VAL A 61 -6.62 1.09 -15.24
C VAL A 61 -7.44 1.40 -13.98
N ILE A 62 -8.00 2.61 -13.90
CA ILE A 62 -8.87 2.98 -12.78
C ILE A 62 -10.07 2.03 -12.70
N GLU A 63 -10.68 1.68 -13.83
CA GLU A 63 -11.77 0.71 -13.87
C GLU A 63 -11.30 -0.69 -13.45
N ALA A 64 -10.13 -1.14 -13.91
CA ALA A 64 -9.58 -2.42 -13.49
C ALA A 64 -9.32 -2.48 -11.98
N ILE A 65 -8.83 -1.38 -11.36
CA ILE A 65 -8.67 -1.27 -9.90
C ILE A 65 -10.04 -1.34 -9.19
N ARG A 66 -11.06 -0.65 -9.71
CA ARG A 66 -12.42 -0.71 -9.14
C ARG A 66 -12.98 -2.13 -9.15
N VAL A 67 -12.86 -2.80 -10.29
CA VAL A 67 -13.31 -4.20 -10.44
C VAL A 67 -12.57 -5.10 -9.44
N LYS A 68 -11.25 -4.95 -9.32
CA LYS A 68 -10.44 -5.71 -8.36
C LYS A 68 -10.90 -5.46 -6.92
N LEU A 69 -11.05 -4.20 -6.53
CA LEU A 69 -11.44 -3.84 -5.15
C LEU A 69 -12.84 -4.36 -4.81
N LYS A 70 -13.76 -4.33 -5.76
CA LYS A 70 -15.11 -4.89 -5.57
C LYS A 70 -15.09 -6.42 -5.48
N ARG A 71 -14.38 -7.08 -6.41
CA ARG A 71 -14.30 -8.57 -6.47
C ARG A 71 -13.57 -9.15 -5.27
N ASP A 72 -12.41 -8.62 -4.92
CA ASP A 72 -11.50 -9.24 -3.95
C ASP A 72 -11.72 -8.71 -2.52
N ASN A 73 -12.10 -7.46 -2.38
CA ASN A 73 -12.14 -6.75 -1.10
C ASN A 73 -13.57 -6.33 -0.67
N GLY A 74 -14.56 -6.46 -1.57
CA GLY A 74 -15.94 -6.04 -1.29
C GLY A 74 -16.11 -4.50 -1.21
N LEU A 75 -15.17 -3.75 -1.79
CA LEU A 75 -15.13 -2.28 -1.74
C LEU A 75 -15.61 -1.67 -3.06
N ASP A 76 -16.63 -0.82 -3.01
CA ASP A 76 -17.21 -0.16 -4.19
C ASP A 76 -16.85 1.33 -4.20
N TYR A 77 -15.67 1.64 -4.75
CA TYR A 77 -15.21 3.03 -4.93
C TYR A 77 -15.65 3.59 -6.28
N LYS A 78 -15.84 4.91 -6.33
CA LYS A 78 -16.03 5.65 -7.58
C LYS A 78 -14.68 5.84 -8.29
N ALA A 79 -14.67 6.06 -9.59
CA ALA A 79 -13.44 6.28 -10.36
C ALA A 79 -12.64 7.50 -9.88
N ASN A 80 -13.31 8.57 -9.43
CA ASN A 80 -12.67 9.76 -8.90
C ASN A 80 -12.03 9.57 -7.51
N GLN A 81 -12.29 8.43 -6.84
CA GLN A 81 -11.78 8.06 -5.52
C GLN A 81 -10.51 7.20 -5.58
N ILE A 82 -9.92 7.05 -6.76
CA ILE A 82 -8.74 6.23 -7.01
C ILE A 82 -7.65 7.06 -7.68
N VAL A 83 -6.39 6.82 -7.28
CA VAL A 83 -5.18 7.41 -7.88
C VAL A 83 -4.09 6.36 -7.98
N THR A 84 -3.51 6.18 -9.17
CA THR A 84 -2.31 5.35 -9.36
C THR A 84 -1.04 6.08 -8.96
N ASN A 85 -0.05 5.36 -8.43
CA ASN A 85 1.20 5.90 -7.94
C ASN A 85 2.39 5.02 -8.33
N ILE A 86 3.63 5.55 -8.21
CA ILE A 86 4.88 4.84 -8.51
C ILE A 86 5.21 3.85 -7.38
N GLY A 87 4.40 2.78 -7.27
CA GLY A 87 4.42 1.78 -6.21
C GLY A 87 3.79 2.26 -4.91
N ALA A 88 3.44 1.33 -4.03
CA ALA A 88 2.78 1.61 -2.74
C ALA A 88 3.60 2.55 -1.83
N LYS A 89 4.94 2.54 -1.91
CA LYS A 89 5.78 3.50 -1.17
C LYS A 89 5.48 4.95 -1.56
N HIS A 90 5.30 5.23 -2.84
CA HIS A 90 4.92 6.56 -3.32
C HIS A 90 3.48 6.90 -2.93
N SER A 91 2.58 5.90 -2.89
CA SER A 91 1.23 6.07 -2.35
C SER A 91 1.27 6.54 -0.89
N LEU A 92 2.03 5.86 -0.04
CA LEU A 92 2.23 6.25 1.37
C LEU A 92 2.81 7.66 1.51
N PHE A 93 3.84 7.98 0.71
CA PHE A 93 4.46 9.29 0.71
C PHE A 93 3.43 10.38 0.38
N ASN A 94 2.66 10.21 -0.69
CA ASN A 94 1.64 11.19 -1.10
C ASN A 94 0.51 11.33 -0.07
N VAL A 95 0.09 10.23 0.55
CA VAL A 95 -0.94 10.25 1.61
C VAL A 95 -0.44 11.02 2.83
N PHE A 96 0.76 10.73 3.32
CA PHE A 96 1.31 11.43 4.49
C PHE A 96 1.59 12.91 4.19
N GLN A 97 2.10 13.25 3.01
CA GLN A 97 2.27 14.63 2.57
C GLN A 97 0.95 15.42 2.51
N ALA A 98 -0.15 14.75 2.18
CA ALA A 98 -1.46 15.38 2.10
C ALA A 98 -2.18 15.48 3.46
N LEU A 99 -1.81 14.63 4.44
CA LEU A 99 -2.51 14.53 5.72
C LEU A 99 -1.79 15.21 6.88
N ILE A 100 -0.45 15.17 6.90
CA ILE A 100 0.34 15.50 8.08
C ILE A 100 0.79 16.96 8.04
N ASN A 101 0.57 17.66 9.14
CA ASN A 101 1.16 18.95 9.44
C ASN A 101 2.26 18.79 10.52
N PRO A 102 3.16 19.77 10.66
CA PRO A 102 4.18 19.73 11.71
C PRO A 102 3.58 19.52 13.10
N GLY A 103 4.03 18.48 13.79
CA GLY A 103 3.59 18.09 15.12
C GLY A 103 2.38 17.15 15.20
N ASP A 104 1.75 16.81 14.07
CA ASP A 104 0.71 15.76 14.03
C ASP A 104 1.32 14.41 14.36
N GLU A 105 0.64 13.62 15.16
CA GLU A 105 1.07 12.29 15.57
C GLU A 105 0.50 11.21 14.64
N VAL A 106 1.38 10.25 14.29
CA VAL A 106 1.03 9.06 13.54
C VAL A 106 1.32 7.83 14.36
N ILE A 107 0.28 7.09 14.74
CA ILE A 107 0.43 5.82 15.47
C ILE A 107 0.84 4.73 14.49
N ILE A 108 1.93 4.01 14.82
CA ILE A 108 2.53 2.95 14.01
C ILE A 108 2.70 1.71 14.89
N PRO A 109 2.02 0.58 14.59
CA PRO A 109 2.30 -0.71 15.21
C PRO A 109 3.74 -1.17 14.98
N SER A 110 4.42 -1.65 16.02
CA SER A 110 5.77 -2.21 15.97
C SER A 110 5.68 -3.73 16.28
N PRO A 111 6.47 -4.58 15.57
CA PRO A 111 7.47 -4.28 14.54
C PRO A 111 6.88 -3.72 13.24
N TYR A 112 7.58 -2.81 12.59
CA TYR A 112 7.11 -2.08 11.42
C TYR A 112 8.14 -2.08 10.27
N TRP A 113 7.65 -1.82 9.05
CA TRP A 113 8.53 -1.53 7.93
C TRP A 113 9.19 -0.16 8.10
N VAL A 114 10.52 -0.14 7.97
CA VAL A 114 11.39 1.03 8.28
C VAL A 114 11.01 2.34 7.60
N SER A 115 10.24 2.30 6.51
CA SER A 115 9.87 3.51 5.77
C SER A 115 8.74 4.31 6.42
N TYR A 116 7.87 3.71 7.23
CA TYR A 116 6.74 4.44 7.83
C TYR A 116 7.21 5.62 8.70
N PRO A 117 8.02 5.42 9.76
CA PRO A 117 8.43 6.52 10.60
C PRO A 117 9.29 7.55 9.86
N GLU A 118 10.09 7.14 8.89
CA GLU A 118 10.93 8.06 8.14
C GLU A 118 10.09 8.98 7.21
N ILE A 119 9.04 8.45 6.57
CA ILE A 119 8.12 9.28 5.77
C ILE A 119 7.36 10.25 6.69
N VAL A 120 6.87 9.78 7.85
CA VAL A 120 6.17 10.61 8.82
C VAL A 120 7.04 11.79 9.27
N LYS A 121 8.30 11.52 9.67
CA LYS A 121 9.26 12.56 10.06
C LYS A 121 9.56 13.53 8.90
N PHE A 122 9.71 13.00 7.68
CA PHE A 122 9.93 13.82 6.49
C PHE A 122 8.78 14.80 6.25
N CYS A 123 7.55 14.42 6.59
CA CYS A 123 6.36 15.27 6.51
C CYS A 123 6.21 16.24 7.71
N GLY A 124 7.13 16.21 8.67
CA GLY A 124 7.07 17.02 9.90
C GLY A 124 6.23 16.42 11.03
N GLY A 125 5.71 15.19 10.83
CA GLY A 125 4.92 14.49 11.84
C GLY A 125 5.78 13.78 12.89
N VAL A 126 5.12 13.33 13.95
CA VAL A 126 5.72 12.61 15.08
C VAL A 126 5.24 11.15 15.04
N PRO A 127 6.13 10.16 14.78
CA PRO A 127 5.75 8.77 14.87
C PRO A 127 5.58 8.35 16.34
N VAL A 128 4.44 7.74 16.66
CA VAL A 128 4.11 7.16 17.97
C VAL A 128 4.02 5.65 17.82
N PHE A 129 4.82 4.89 18.56
CA PHE A 129 4.88 3.45 18.40
C PHE A 129 4.04 2.73 19.45
N ILE A 130 3.36 1.67 18.99
CA ILE A 130 2.68 0.70 19.84
C ILE A 130 3.39 -0.64 19.68
N GLU A 131 3.99 -1.12 20.76
CA GLU A 131 4.76 -2.38 20.74
C GLU A 131 3.83 -3.59 20.76
N ALA A 132 4.14 -4.55 19.88
CA ALA A 132 3.58 -5.90 19.88
C ALA A 132 4.70 -6.93 19.85
N ASP A 133 4.51 -8.03 20.56
CA ASP A 133 5.49 -9.11 20.72
C ASP A 133 4.88 -10.49 20.47
N GLU A 134 5.63 -11.54 20.77
CA GLU A 134 5.21 -12.92 20.62
C GLU A 134 3.93 -13.25 21.37
N SER A 135 3.70 -12.64 22.55
CA SER A 135 2.53 -12.92 23.39
C SER A 135 1.22 -12.53 22.73
N THR A 136 1.27 -11.57 21.79
CA THR A 136 0.13 -11.10 20.99
C THR A 136 0.21 -11.56 19.54
N ASN A 137 1.10 -12.50 19.20
CA ASN A 137 1.40 -12.88 17.82
C ASN A 137 1.77 -11.66 16.95
N PHE A 138 2.51 -10.72 17.51
CA PHE A 138 2.94 -9.48 16.86
C PHE A 138 1.80 -8.62 16.34
N LYS A 139 0.64 -8.64 17.01
CA LYS A 139 -0.52 -7.80 16.70
C LYS A 139 -0.79 -6.84 17.85
N VAL A 140 -0.99 -5.58 17.54
CA VAL A 140 -1.46 -4.61 18.53
C VAL A 140 -2.94 -4.81 18.81
N THR A 141 -3.37 -4.46 20.01
CA THR A 141 -4.76 -4.56 20.47
C THR A 141 -5.48 -3.21 20.39
N ALA A 142 -6.81 -3.24 20.37
CA ALA A 142 -7.64 -2.04 20.44
C ALA A 142 -7.40 -1.23 21.73
N GLU A 143 -7.13 -1.91 22.85
CA GLU A 143 -6.76 -1.28 24.12
C GLU A 143 -5.44 -0.49 24.03
N GLN A 144 -4.42 -1.07 23.38
CA GLN A 144 -3.16 -0.40 23.15
C GLN A 144 -3.35 0.82 22.24
N LEU A 145 -4.14 0.69 21.16
CA LEU A 145 -4.48 1.81 20.29
C LEU A 145 -5.16 2.93 21.08
N LYS A 146 -6.17 2.60 21.91
CA LYS A 146 -6.89 3.57 22.75
C LYS A 146 -5.96 4.36 23.66
N LYS A 147 -4.99 3.69 24.28
CA LYS A 147 -4.00 4.32 25.18
C LYS A 147 -3.02 5.23 24.47
N ALA A 148 -2.74 4.98 23.19
CA ALA A 148 -1.78 5.76 22.41
C ALA A 148 -2.39 7.03 21.78
N ILE A 149 -3.71 7.13 21.72
CA ILE A 149 -4.41 8.28 21.15
C ILE A 149 -4.24 9.52 22.05
N THR A 150 -3.84 10.62 21.44
CA THR A 150 -3.77 11.95 22.04
C THR A 150 -4.56 12.95 21.20
N PRO A 151 -4.77 14.20 21.68
CA PRO A 151 -5.38 15.26 20.86
C PRO A 151 -4.59 15.62 19.58
N LYS A 152 -3.33 15.19 19.46
CA LYS A 152 -2.47 15.38 18.27
C LYS A 152 -2.51 14.22 17.29
N THR A 153 -3.13 13.11 17.67
CA THR A 153 -3.19 11.93 16.81
C THR A 153 -4.01 12.21 15.55
N LYS A 154 -3.36 12.16 14.41
CA LYS A 154 -3.96 12.39 13.09
C LYS A 154 -4.20 11.12 12.31
N VAL A 155 -3.28 10.16 12.39
CA VAL A 155 -3.30 8.95 11.59
C VAL A 155 -2.99 7.71 12.44
N PHE A 156 -3.71 6.64 12.21
CA PHE A 156 -3.34 5.27 12.59
C PHE A 156 -2.85 4.55 11.33
N SER A 157 -1.56 4.25 11.26
CA SER A 157 -0.94 3.60 10.10
C SER A 157 -0.85 2.09 10.31
N LEU A 158 -1.73 1.35 9.64
CA LEU A 158 -1.82 -0.10 9.73
C LEU A 158 -1.27 -0.74 8.45
N ASN A 159 -0.30 -1.64 8.57
CA ASN A 159 0.13 -2.54 7.51
C ASN A 159 -0.46 -3.92 7.76
N HIS A 160 -1.29 -4.38 6.85
CA HIS A 160 -2.05 -5.61 7.02
C HIS A 160 -2.25 -6.36 5.69
N PRO A 161 -1.66 -7.54 5.52
CA PRO A 161 -0.74 -8.27 6.41
C PRO A 161 0.58 -7.52 6.68
N THR A 162 1.16 -7.74 7.87
CA THR A 162 2.24 -6.91 8.41
C THR A 162 3.61 -7.29 7.85
N ASN A 163 4.38 -6.31 7.45
CA ASN A 163 5.84 -6.44 7.26
C ASN A 163 6.56 -5.85 8.49
N PRO A 164 7.39 -6.62 9.22
CA PRO A 164 8.05 -7.86 8.79
C PRO A 164 7.41 -9.17 9.28
N THR A 165 6.41 -9.13 10.16
CA THR A 165 6.00 -10.30 10.96
C THR A 165 5.07 -11.28 10.25
N GLY A 166 4.42 -10.86 9.16
CA GLY A 166 3.38 -11.64 8.47
C GLY A 166 2.08 -11.77 9.28
N ALA A 167 1.92 -10.97 10.35
CA ALA A 167 0.70 -10.99 11.15
C ALA A 167 -0.52 -10.57 10.33
N VAL A 168 -1.62 -11.30 10.52
CA VAL A 168 -2.90 -11.06 9.83
C VAL A 168 -3.97 -10.81 10.88
N TYR A 169 -4.60 -9.65 10.84
CA TYR A 169 -5.70 -9.28 11.71
C TYR A 169 -7.00 -9.93 11.27
N THR A 170 -7.81 -10.37 12.22
CA THR A 170 -9.17 -10.86 11.95
C THR A 170 -10.15 -9.71 11.73
N LYS A 171 -11.34 -10.03 11.21
CA LYS A 171 -12.40 -9.04 11.04
C LYS A 171 -12.80 -8.38 12.36
N GLU A 172 -12.84 -9.17 13.44
CA GLU A 172 -13.19 -8.75 14.79
C GLU A 172 -12.14 -7.80 15.38
N GLU A 173 -10.86 -8.10 15.18
CA GLU A 173 -9.75 -7.25 15.62
C GLU A 173 -9.78 -5.90 14.89
N ILE A 174 -10.04 -5.91 13.57
CA ILE A 174 -10.18 -4.67 12.78
C ILE A 174 -11.43 -3.88 13.23
N ALA A 175 -12.55 -4.56 13.48
CA ALA A 175 -13.76 -3.92 13.99
C ALA A 175 -13.53 -3.26 15.35
N ALA A 176 -12.75 -3.88 16.24
CA ALA A 176 -12.39 -3.32 17.53
C ALA A 176 -11.56 -2.01 17.40
N PHE A 177 -10.68 -1.91 16.40
CA PHE A 177 -10.03 -0.62 16.08
C PHE A 177 -11.06 0.44 15.66
N GLY A 178 -12.05 0.07 14.84
CA GLY A 178 -13.13 0.96 14.43
C GLY A 178 -13.89 1.52 15.62
N GLU A 179 -14.24 0.69 16.60
CA GLU A 179 -14.95 1.15 17.82
C GLU A 179 -14.10 2.12 18.66
N VAL A 180 -12.79 1.90 18.74
CA VAL A 180 -11.86 2.84 19.43
C VAL A 180 -11.80 4.20 18.72
N LEU A 181 -11.84 4.19 17.39
CA LEU A 181 -11.71 5.41 16.57
C LEU A 181 -13.03 6.15 16.35
N LYS A 182 -14.14 5.54 16.73
CA LYS A 182 -15.48 6.11 16.57
C LYS A 182 -15.60 7.47 17.26
N GLY A 183 -16.16 8.47 16.57
CA GLY A 183 -16.28 9.82 17.07
C GLY A 183 -14.98 10.65 17.06
N THR A 184 -13.90 10.13 16.49
CA THR A 184 -12.65 10.87 16.25
C THR A 184 -12.48 11.19 14.77
N ASP A 185 -11.61 12.16 14.45
CA ASP A 185 -11.20 12.50 13.08
C ASP A 185 -9.94 11.74 12.63
N ILE A 186 -9.54 10.71 13.38
CA ILE A 186 -8.34 9.91 13.07
C ILE A 186 -8.58 9.09 11.80
N ILE A 187 -7.67 9.23 10.86
CA ILE A 187 -7.69 8.53 9.57
C ILE A 187 -6.85 7.25 9.70
N ILE A 188 -7.30 6.17 9.04
CA ILE A 188 -6.52 4.94 8.92
C ILE A 188 -5.83 4.93 7.57
N THR A 189 -4.50 4.78 7.54
CA THR A 189 -3.80 4.36 6.33
C THR A 189 -3.64 2.85 6.39
N SER A 190 -4.30 2.12 5.48
CA SER A 190 -4.23 0.66 5.40
C SER A 190 -3.36 0.24 4.24
N ASP A 191 -2.11 -0.15 4.53
CA ASP A 191 -1.20 -0.71 3.54
C ASP A 191 -1.46 -2.21 3.40
N GLU A 192 -2.14 -2.59 2.31
CA GLU A 192 -2.63 -3.92 2.04
C GLU A 192 -1.82 -4.64 0.94
N ILE A 193 -0.56 -4.22 0.72
CA ILE A 193 0.29 -4.72 -0.38
C ILE A 193 0.51 -6.24 -0.33
N TYR A 194 0.34 -6.88 0.84
CA TYR A 194 0.51 -8.31 1.05
C TYR A 194 -0.80 -9.10 1.08
N GLU A 195 -1.93 -8.52 0.68
CA GLU A 195 -3.28 -9.15 0.79
C GLU A 195 -3.39 -10.55 0.19
N LYS A 196 -2.55 -10.89 -0.81
CA LYS A 196 -2.51 -12.22 -1.47
C LYS A 196 -1.38 -13.12 -0.93
N VAL A 197 -0.47 -12.57 -0.09
CA VAL A 197 0.66 -13.32 0.49
C VAL A 197 0.30 -13.72 1.91
N ILE A 198 -0.64 -14.64 2.03
CA ILE A 198 -1.17 -15.14 3.31
C ILE A 198 -1.31 -16.67 3.26
N TYR A 199 -1.10 -17.31 4.40
CA TYR A 199 -1.10 -18.76 4.52
C TYR A 199 -2.01 -19.20 5.66
N GLY A 200 -3.03 -20.03 5.33
CA GLY A 200 -3.94 -20.61 6.33
C GLY A 200 -4.85 -19.61 7.06
N LYS A 201 -4.91 -18.35 6.60
CA LYS A 201 -5.78 -17.29 7.17
C LYS A 201 -6.57 -16.62 6.06
N LYS A 202 -7.61 -15.87 6.46
CA LYS A 202 -8.40 -15.05 5.53
C LYS A 202 -8.01 -13.58 5.67
N PHE A 203 -7.79 -12.91 4.56
CA PHE A 203 -7.61 -11.46 4.52
C PHE A 203 -8.96 -10.74 4.61
N HIS A 204 -8.98 -9.64 5.34
CA HIS A 204 -10.11 -8.73 5.41
C HIS A 204 -9.60 -7.30 5.17
N ALA A 205 -10.01 -6.66 4.09
CA ALA A 205 -9.66 -5.26 3.85
C ALA A 205 -10.26 -4.38 4.96
N VAL A 206 -9.45 -3.47 5.51
CA VAL A 206 -9.86 -2.65 6.66
C VAL A 206 -11.12 -1.85 6.37
N ALA A 207 -11.18 -1.23 5.20
CA ALA A 207 -12.33 -0.43 4.76
C ALA A 207 -13.62 -1.24 4.58
N SER A 208 -13.54 -2.58 4.43
CA SER A 208 -14.70 -3.43 4.19
C SER A 208 -15.45 -3.87 5.46
N VAL A 209 -14.87 -3.62 6.63
CA VAL A 209 -15.38 -4.18 7.90
C VAL A 209 -16.59 -3.43 8.41
N SER A 210 -16.65 -2.11 8.24
CA SER A 210 -17.81 -1.29 8.60
C SER A 210 -17.90 -0.01 7.75
N GLU A 211 -19.06 0.65 7.76
CA GLU A 211 -19.25 1.92 7.06
C GLU A 211 -18.37 3.05 7.64
N ASP A 212 -18.17 3.09 8.96
CA ASP A 212 -17.27 4.06 9.58
C ASP A 212 -15.82 3.84 9.14
N LEU A 213 -15.36 2.60 9.12
CA LEU A 213 -14.03 2.26 8.60
C LEU A 213 -13.89 2.59 7.12
N PHE A 214 -14.92 2.37 6.30
CA PHE A 214 -14.90 2.79 4.89
C PHE A 214 -14.70 4.29 4.73
N LYS A 215 -15.35 5.09 5.57
CA LYS A 215 -15.30 6.57 5.50
C LYS A 215 -13.96 7.15 5.94
N ARG A 216 -13.23 6.48 6.84
CA ARG A 216 -11.96 6.97 7.42
C ARG A 216 -10.71 6.26 6.91
N THR A 217 -10.83 5.25 6.04
CA THR A 217 -9.68 4.48 5.57
C THR A 217 -9.17 4.98 4.22
N VAL A 218 -7.86 5.07 4.12
CA VAL A 218 -7.11 5.18 2.87
C VAL A 218 -6.50 3.82 2.57
N THR A 219 -7.07 3.09 1.62
CA THR A 219 -6.54 1.81 1.16
C THR A 219 -5.36 2.05 0.23
N ILE A 220 -4.21 1.46 0.54
CA ILE A 220 -2.99 1.52 -0.24
C ILE A 220 -2.64 0.11 -0.68
N ASN A 221 -2.42 -0.09 -1.97
CA ASN A 221 -2.09 -1.40 -2.52
C ASN A 221 -1.27 -1.25 -3.82
N GLY A 222 -0.95 -2.37 -4.46
CA GLY A 222 -0.18 -2.41 -5.70
C GLY A 222 0.15 -3.83 -6.13
N LEU A 223 0.97 -3.96 -7.16
CA LEU A 223 1.29 -5.25 -7.77
C LEU A 223 2.73 -5.75 -7.47
N SER A 224 3.45 -5.05 -6.59
CA SER A 224 4.84 -5.41 -6.27
C SER A 224 4.97 -6.82 -5.70
N LYS A 225 3.95 -7.30 -4.97
CA LYS A 225 3.97 -8.60 -4.29
C LYS A 225 3.09 -9.61 -4.99
N CYS A 226 1.79 -9.39 -5.05
CA CYS A 226 0.84 -10.30 -5.68
C CYS A 226 1.02 -10.48 -7.19
N GLY A 227 1.60 -9.50 -7.88
CA GLY A 227 1.86 -9.57 -9.33
C GLY A 227 3.32 -9.83 -9.69
N ALA A 228 4.20 -10.10 -8.72
CA ALA A 228 5.64 -10.21 -8.92
C ALA A 228 6.22 -9.05 -9.78
N MET A 229 5.79 -7.81 -9.46
CA MET A 229 6.11 -6.59 -10.21
C MET A 229 6.83 -5.52 -9.36
N PRO A 230 7.80 -5.85 -8.48
CA PRO A 230 8.39 -4.83 -7.62
C PRO A 230 9.16 -3.76 -8.43
N GLY A 231 9.84 -4.14 -9.49
CA GLY A 231 10.59 -3.26 -10.37
C GLY A 231 9.73 -2.40 -11.31
N TRP A 232 8.48 -2.78 -11.55
CA TRP A 232 7.56 -2.06 -12.43
C TRP A 232 7.00 -0.78 -11.79
N ARG A 233 7.04 -0.70 -10.47
CA ARG A 233 6.60 0.47 -9.71
C ARG A 233 5.13 0.82 -9.91
N PHE A 234 4.21 -0.15 -9.77
CA PHE A 234 2.77 0.07 -9.80
C PHE A 234 2.17 -0.01 -8.40
N GLY A 235 1.49 1.04 -7.99
CA GLY A 235 0.70 1.12 -6.76
C GLY A 235 -0.51 2.02 -6.96
N TYR A 236 -1.43 2.03 -6.00
CA TYR A 236 -2.60 2.88 -6.02
C TYR A 236 -3.12 3.20 -4.62
N ILE A 237 -3.91 4.24 -4.55
CA ILE A 237 -4.66 4.70 -3.39
C ILE A 237 -6.14 4.65 -3.75
N ALA A 238 -6.98 4.19 -2.81
CA ALA A 238 -8.42 4.31 -2.89
C ALA A 238 -8.98 4.82 -1.56
N SER A 239 -9.87 5.81 -1.59
CA SER A 239 -10.53 6.35 -0.40
C SER A 239 -11.82 7.05 -0.75
N SER A 240 -12.83 6.97 0.13
CA SER A 240 -14.07 7.71 0.02
C SER A 240 -13.96 9.20 0.41
N MET A 241 -12.80 9.62 0.91
CA MET A 241 -12.52 11.01 1.26
C MET A 241 -12.14 11.82 0.01
N ASP A 242 -13.13 12.33 -0.71
CA ASP A 242 -12.94 13.05 -1.99
C ASP A 242 -11.96 14.22 -1.88
N TRP A 243 -11.98 14.94 -0.74
CA TRP A 243 -11.05 16.05 -0.48
C TRP A 243 -9.59 15.60 -0.44
N LEU A 244 -9.32 14.44 0.19
CA LEU A 244 -7.98 13.88 0.29
C LEU A 244 -7.48 13.42 -1.08
N ILE A 245 -8.31 12.71 -1.83
CA ILE A 245 -7.99 12.28 -3.18
C ILE A 245 -7.73 13.47 -4.11
N ALA A 246 -8.49 14.55 -3.98
CA ALA A 246 -8.23 15.79 -4.72
C ALA A 246 -6.88 16.42 -4.35
N GLY A 247 -6.54 16.45 -3.07
CA GLY A 247 -5.24 16.91 -2.57
C GLY A 247 -4.08 16.08 -3.10
N ILE A 248 -4.19 14.75 -3.07
CA ILE A 248 -3.19 13.82 -3.59
C ILE A 248 -3.00 14.00 -5.10
N LYS A 249 -4.07 14.14 -5.88
CA LYS A 249 -3.99 14.43 -7.33
C LYS A 249 -3.26 15.74 -7.60
N LYS A 250 -3.54 16.78 -6.82
CA LYS A 250 -2.85 18.08 -6.94
C LYS A 250 -1.36 17.96 -6.62
N LEU A 251 -1.01 17.26 -5.53
CA LEU A 251 0.38 16.99 -5.15
C LEU A 251 1.10 16.21 -6.27
N GLN A 252 0.50 15.12 -6.76
CA GLN A 252 1.09 14.29 -7.80
C GLN A 252 1.27 15.05 -9.11
N SER A 253 0.35 15.95 -9.47
CA SER A 253 0.47 16.76 -10.68
C SER A 253 1.71 17.68 -10.66
N GLN A 254 2.21 18.05 -9.49
CA GLN A 254 3.39 18.90 -9.31
C GLN A 254 4.68 18.13 -8.99
N SER A 255 4.59 16.81 -8.84
CA SER A 255 5.76 15.95 -8.56
C SER A 255 6.10 15.04 -9.74
N THR A 256 5.29 14.02 -9.97
CA THR A 256 5.54 12.97 -10.98
C THR A 256 4.61 13.06 -12.18
N SER A 257 3.67 14.00 -12.21
CA SER A 257 2.58 14.16 -13.18
C SER A 257 1.66 12.94 -13.23
N ASN A 258 2.15 11.82 -13.74
CA ASN A 258 1.47 10.53 -13.83
C ASN A 258 2.50 9.39 -13.70
N ILE A 259 2.05 8.18 -13.47
CA ILE A 259 2.92 7.01 -13.55
C ILE A 259 3.13 6.59 -15.01
N SER A 260 4.15 5.79 -15.28
CA SER A 260 4.47 5.28 -16.62
C SER A 260 3.22 4.67 -17.30
N SER A 261 2.90 5.17 -18.52
CA SER A 261 1.76 4.68 -19.31
C SER A 261 1.86 3.19 -19.60
N ILE A 262 3.04 2.71 -19.97
CA ILE A 262 3.27 1.29 -20.29
C ILE A 262 3.10 0.39 -19.05
N VAL A 263 3.48 0.87 -17.87
CA VAL A 263 3.27 0.14 -16.61
C VAL A 263 1.78 0.06 -16.26
N GLN A 264 1.02 1.12 -16.52
CA GLN A 264 -0.42 1.12 -16.32
C GLN A 264 -1.09 0.08 -17.22
N ILE A 265 -0.75 0.05 -18.50
CA ILE A 265 -1.29 -0.93 -19.47
C ILE A 265 -0.95 -2.35 -19.01
N GLY A 266 0.30 -2.58 -18.61
CA GLY A 266 0.75 -3.88 -18.12
C GLY A 266 0.06 -4.34 -16.82
N ALA A 267 -0.42 -3.42 -15.99
CA ALA A 267 -1.11 -3.75 -14.74
C ALA A 267 -2.52 -4.32 -14.94
N ILE A 268 -3.18 -3.99 -16.06
CA ILE A 268 -4.60 -4.33 -16.30
C ILE A 268 -4.90 -5.82 -16.19
N PRO A 269 -4.15 -6.74 -16.82
CA PRO A 269 -4.44 -8.18 -16.72
C PRO A 269 -4.44 -8.69 -15.28
N SER A 270 -3.45 -8.29 -14.49
CA SER A 270 -3.35 -8.71 -13.08
C SER A 270 -4.53 -8.17 -12.25
N LEU A 271 -4.89 -6.89 -12.43
CA LEU A 271 -6.02 -6.28 -11.74
C LEU A 271 -7.36 -6.94 -12.10
N ARG A 272 -7.51 -7.40 -13.33
CA ARG A 272 -8.70 -8.13 -13.78
C ARG A 272 -8.73 -9.59 -13.33
N GLY A 273 -7.64 -10.13 -12.80
CA GLY A 273 -7.53 -11.54 -12.44
C GLY A 273 -7.34 -12.45 -13.67
N GLU A 274 -6.71 -11.93 -14.72
CA GLU A 274 -6.42 -12.64 -15.97
C GLU A 274 -5.02 -13.29 -15.95
N THR A 275 -4.36 -13.33 -14.81
CA THR A 275 -3.04 -13.96 -14.60
C THR A 275 -3.24 -15.17 -13.71
N ASP A 276 -3.17 -16.35 -14.29
CA ASP A 276 -3.37 -17.65 -13.62
C ASP A 276 -2.05 -18.29 -13.15
N ASP A 277 -0.99 -17.51 -12.99
CA ASP A 277 0.35 -17.98 -12.64
C ASP A 277 0.61 -17.95 -11.12
#